data_67ea0365d03b4a0d99e69e97887456a8
#
_entry.id   67ea0365d03b4a0d99e69e97887456a8
#
_cell.length_a   1.000
_cell.length_b   1.000
_cell.length_c   1.000
_cell.angle_alpha   90.00
_cell.angle_beta   90.00
_cell.angle_gamma   90.00
#
_symmetry.space_group_name_H-M   'P 1'
#
loop_
_entity.id
_entity.type
_entity.pdbx_description
1 polymer ?
#
loop_
_entity_poly.entity_id
_entity_poly.type
_entity_poly.pdbx_seq_one_letter_code
_entity_poly.pdbx_strand_id
1 'polypeptide(L)'
;MLSNPAPRTRALIDNIQLFQEYHMKYPSHGYRWLNAKIRLDRGIVMSDPYAHKCCKKAGIKSKAKHYKYKKPGAPFKIFPNLLMSEMQIDRPLQCIVSDMTAFWVKGIYYELTLYMDLWNNEILSHSLSSKRGDRMTYISGLEGLLEKKKQHPEYQMILHSDQGSVYASKAFNDLLPMYVTRSMSRAGTPTDNSAMESINGWIKAELFMDFHVTGERPVQEEVDEYIRFFNEERPAYSLSYLTPKQYREKYAA
;
A
#
# COMPACT_ATOMS: atom_id res chain seq x y z
N MET A 1 -11.82 13.07 48.64
CA MET A 1 -10.75 13.70 47.85
C MET A 1 -10.03 12.59 47.08
N LEU A 2 -10.17 12.53 45.75
CA LEU A 2 -9.45 11.56 44.92
C LEU A 2 -7.99 12.03 44.84
N SER A 3 -7.06 11.24 45.37
CA SER A 3 -5.62 11.54 45.33
C SER A 3 -5.14 11.63 43.87
N ASN A 4 -4.41 12.68 43.51
CA ASN A 4 -3.79 12.83 42.19
C ASN A 4 -2.87 11.63 41.93
N PRO A 5 -2.99 10.94 40.79
CA PRO A 5 -2.18 9.77 40.51
C PRO A 5 -0.69 10.17 40.37
N ALA A 6 0.20 9.28 40.79
CA ALA A 6 1.65 9.47 40.68
C ALA A 6 2.04 9.85 39.24
N PRO A 7 3.09 10.67 39.00
CA PRO A 7 3.47 11.18 37.68
C PRO A 7 3.62 10.10 36.59
N ARG A 8 4.19 8.92 36.93
CA ARG A 8 4.31 7.78 36.00
C ARG A 8 2.95 7.18 35.62
N THR A 9 1.97 7.20 36.55
CA THR A 9 0.60 6.70 36.30
C THR A 9 -0.15 7.68 35.40
N ARG A 10 0.04 8.99 35.61
CA ARG A 10 -0.56 10.04 34.79
C ARG A 10 -0.06 9.95 33.34
N ALA A 11 1.26 9.89 33.14
CA ALA A 11 1.85 9.71 31.80
C ALA A 11 1.36 8.42 31.09
N LEU A 12 1.12 7.34 31.82
CA LEU A 12 0.56 6.12 31.23
C LEU A 12 -0.90 6.34 30.79
N ILE A 13 -1.72 7.03 31.58
CA ILE A 13 -3.12 7.34 31.23
C ILE A 13 -3.16 8.23 29.99
N ASP A 14 -2.36 9.29 29.96
CA ASP A 14 -2.30 10.22 28.83
C ASP A 14 -1.90 9.50 27.54
N ASN A 15 -0.90 8.62 27.60
CA ASN A 15 -0.49 7.82 26.44
C ASN A 15 -1.54 6.79 26.02
N ILE A 16 -2.29 6.18 26.96
CA ILE A 16 -3.41 5.29 26.62
C ILE A 16 -4.49 6.07 25.86
N GLN A 17 -4.84 7.27 26.31
CA GLN A 17 -5.83 8.14 25.64
C GLN A 17 -5.35 8.53 24.24
N LEU A 18 -4.06 8.87 24.10
CA LEU A 18 -3.45 9.18 22.81
C LEU A 18 -3.54 7.99 21.83
N PHE A 19 -3.25 6.77 22.27
CA PHE A 19 -3.43 5.58 21.44
C PHE A 19 -4.91 5.33 21.09
N GLN A 20 -5.84 5.62 21.98
CA GLN A 20 -7.28 5.50 21.69
C GLN A 20 -7.72 6.53 20.64
N GLU A 21 -7.27 7.81 20.75
CA GLU A 21 -7.50 8.85 19.74
C GLU A 21 -7.03 8.40 18.36
N TYR A 22 -5.78 7.94 18.26
CA TYR A 22 -5.21 7.49 17.00
C TYR A 22 -5.87 6.21 16.46
N HIS A 23 -6.26 5.29 17.32
CA HIS A 23 -6.97 4.08 16.89
C HIS A 23 -8.41 4.37 16.44
N MET A 24 -9.08 5.38 16.99
CA MET A 24 -10.37 5.84 16.46
C MET A 24 -10.21 6.40 15.05
N LYS A 25 -9.12 7.13 14.77
CA LYS A 25 -8.83 7.67 13.44
C LYS A 25 -8.31 6.60 12.46
N TYR A 26 -7.56 5.60 12.97
CA TYR A 26 -6.89 4.58 12.15
C TYR A 26 -7.15 3.16 12.69
N PRO A 27 -8.40 2.67 12.66
CA PRO A 27 -8.80 1.41 13.29
C PRO A 27 -8.22 0.16 12.61
N SER A 28 -7.75 0.23 11.37
CA SER A 28 -7.13 -0.88 10.66
C SER A 28 -5.74 -1.24 11.22
N HIS A 29 -5.10 -0.35 12.00
CA HIS A 29 -3.72 -0.49 12.41
C HIS A 29 -3.53 -1.02 13.84
N GLY A 30 -2.40 -1.73 14.04
CA GLY A 30 -1.95 -2.19 15.35
C GLY A 30 -0.94 -1.23 16.00
N TYR A 31 -0.50 -1.56 17.23
CA TYR A 31 0.30 -0.70 18.09
C TYR A 31 1.61 -0.16 17.45
N ARG A 32 2.31 -0.96 16.65
CA ARG A 32 3.58 -0.52 16.01
C ARG A 32 3.35 0.63 15.04
N TRP A 33 2.35 0.47 14.18
CA TRP A 33 2.00 1.51 13.22
C TRP A 33 1.47 2.78 13.92
N LEU A 34 0.56 2.62 14.89
CA LEU A 34 0.05 3.74 15.70
C LEU A 34 1.18 4.49 16.41
N ASN A 35 2.17 3.77 16.99
CA ASN A 35 3.35 4.36 17.61
C ASN A 35 4.18 5.18 16.62
N ALA A 36 4.39 4.65 15.41
CA ALA A 36 5.12 5.36 14.35
C ALA A 36 4.35 6.61 13.87
N LYS A 37 3.03 6.51 13.71
CA LYS A 37 2.20 7.66 13.30
C LYS A 37 2.18 8.76 14.37
N ILE A 38 2.05 8.40 15.65
CA ILE A 38 2.16 9.35 16.77
C ILE A 38 3.53 10.05 16.76
N ARG A 39 4.60 9.31 16.50
CA ARG A 39 5.95 9.90 16.39
C ARG A 39 6.03 10.92 15.26
N LEU A 40 5.49 10.60 14.10
CA LEU A 40 5.48 11.51 12.95
C LEU A 40 4.66 12.77 13.21
N ASP A 41 3.47 12.64 13.78
CA ASP A 41 2.52 13.75 13.92
C ASP A 41 2.80 14.63 15.14
N ARG A 42 3.30 14.04 16.24
CA ARG A 42 3.44 14.70 17.55
C ARG A 42 4.89 14.78 18.05
N GLY A 43 5.85 14.15 17.37
CA GLY A 43 7.22 14.07 17.84
C GLY A 43 7.42 13.22 19.10
N ILE A 44 6.39 12.46 19.54
CA ILE A 44 6.44 11.68 20.79
C ILE A 44 7.08 10.33 20.48
N VAL A 45 8.25 10.08 21.09
CA VAL A 45 9.01 8.83 20.93
C VAL A 45 8.68 7.87 22.07
N MET A 46 8.15 6.70 21.72
CA MET A 46 7.88 5.61 22.66
C MET A 46 8.49 4.31 22.14
N SER A 47 8.93 3.44 23.05
CA SER A 47 9.38 2.10 22.66
C SER A 47 8.19 1.21 22.27
N ASP A 48 8.39 0.28 21.34
CA ASP A 48 7.35 -0.66 20.91
C ASP A 48 6.77 -1.51 22.05
N PRO A 49 7.57 -2.02 23.01
CA PRO A 49 7.01 -2.71 24.19
C PRO A 49 6.10 -1.83 25.04
N TYR A 50 6.43 -0.54 25.17
CA TYR A 50 5.60 0.41 25.92
C TYR A 50 4.31 0.74 25.16
N ALA A 51 4.40 0.99 23.87
CA ALA A 51 3.25 1.18 22.98
C ALA A 51 2.30 -0.03 23.01
N HIS A 52 2.85 -1.25 22.96
CA HIS A 52 2.06 -2.48 23.13
C HIS A 52 1.34 -2.54 24.47
N LYS A 53 2.03 -2.18 25.57
CA LYS A 53 1.43 -2.12 26.91
C LYS A 53 0.26 -1.11 26.96
N CYS A 54 0.40 0.07 26.37
CA CYS A 54 -0.67 1.07 26.28
C CYS A 54 -1.87 0.53 25.49
N CYS A 55 -1.65 0.01 24.30
CA CYS A 55 -2.70 -0.56 23.46
C CYS A 55 -3.40 -1.76 24.11
N LYS A 56 -2.64 -2.65 24.77
CA LYS A 56 -3.21 -3.79 25.51
C LYS A 56 -4.15 -3.31 26.65
N LYS A 57 -3.73 -2.28 27.40
CA LYS A 57 -4.57 -1.70 28.47
C LYS A 57 -5.81 -0.98 27.92
N ALA A 58 -5.70 -0.37 26.75
CA ALA A 58 -6.81 0.29 26.03
C ALA A 58 -7.74 -0.70 25.30
N GLY A 59 -7.42 -2.00 25.23
CA GLY A 59 -8.18 -2.98 24.46
C GLY A 59 -8.04 -2.83 22.95
N ILE A 60 -7.01 -2.10 22.48
CA ILE A 60 -6.78 -1.81 21.07
C ILE A 60 -6.21 -3.02 20.35
N LYS A 61 -6.86 -3.42 19.24
CA LYS A 61 -6.41 -4.40 18.27
C LYS A 61 -6.75 -3.91 16.86
N SER A 62 -5.89 -4.21 15.88
CA SER A 62 -6.22 -3.98 14.46
C SER A 62 -7.55 -4.62 14.10
N LYS A 63 -8.40 -3.87 13.41
CA LYS A 63 -9.70 -4.33 12.88
C LYS A 63 -9.62 -4.76 11.41
N ALA A 64 -8.43 -4.71 10.80
CA ALA A 64 -8.23 -5.15 9.43
C ALA A 64 -8.65 -6.62 9.23
N LYS A 65 -9.39 -6.89 8.15
CA LYS A 65 -9.83 -8.25 7.78
C LYS A 65 -8.88 -8.85 6.76
N HIS A 66 -8.47 -10.12 6.96
CA HIS A 66 -7.73 -10.90 5.98
C HIS A 66 -8.70 -11.66 5.06
N TYR A 67 -8.56 -11.47 3.73
CA TYR A 67 -9.38 -12.14 2.73
C TYR A 67 -8.63 -13.32 2.11
N LYS A 68 -9.35 -14.45 1.84
CA LYS A 68 -8.78 -15.63 1.16
C LYS A 68 -8.88 -15.49 -0.37
N TYR A 69 -7.79 -15.83 -1.06
CA TYR A 69 -7.64 -15.77 -2.52
C TYR A 69 -8.43 -16.84 -3.28
N LYS A 70 -8.94 -16.52 -4.49
CA LYS A 70 -9.54 -17.48 -5.46
C LYS A 70 -8.72 -17.46 -6.76
N LYS A 71 -8.45 -18.66 -7.33
CA LYS A 71 -7.60 -18.84 -8.54
C LYS A 71 -8.24 -18.24 -9.81
N PRO A 72 -7.46 -17.50 -10.65
CA PRO A 72 -7.90 -17.03 -11.98
C PRO A 72 -7.73 -18.10 -13.08
N GLY A 73 -8.27 -17.83 -14.30
CA GLY A 73 -8.18 -18.70 -15.48
C GLY A 73 -6.80 -18.69 -16.17
N ALA A 74 -6.62 -19.51 -17.23
CA ALA A 74 -5.32 -19.67 -17.89
C ALA A 74 -4.87 -18.41 -18.66
N PRO A 75 -3.58 -17.97 -18.57
CA PRO A 75 -3.04 -16.78 -19.20
C PRO A 75 -2.69 -17.01 -20.69
N PHE A 76 -2.68 -15.94 -21.51
CA PHE A 76 -2.31 -15.98 -22.93
C PHE A 76 -0.78 -16.00 -23.14
N LYS A 77 -0.02 -15.18 -22.39
CA LYS A 77 1.45 -15.13 -22.40
C LYS A 77 1.99 -15.05 -20.99
N ILE A 78 2.89 -15.95 -20.63
CA ILE A 78 3.55 -16.02 -19.33
C ILE A 78 4.99 -15.54 -19.48
N PHE A 79 5.43 -14.70 -18.55
CA PHE A 79 6.82 -14.27 -18.41
C PHE A 79 7.45 -14.94 -17.20
N PRO A 80 8.79 -15.14 -17.19
CA PRO A 80 9.47 -15.72 -16.05
C PRO A 80 9.32 -14.82 -14.81
N ASN A 81 9.34 -15.41 -13.61
CA ASN A 81 9.45 -14.65 -12.38
C ASN A 81 10.91 -14.19 -12.20
N LEU A 82 11.14 -12.89 -12.28
CA LEU A 82 12.45 -12.26 -12.05
C LEU A 82 12.64 -11.78 -10.62
N LEU A 83 11.57 -11.74 -9.81
CA LEU A 83 11.60 -11.38 -8.38
C LEU A 83 11.95 -12.62 -7.53
N MET A 84 13.06 -13.25 -7.82
CA MET A 84 13.57 -14.32 -6.97
C MET A 84 14.27 -13.71 -5.73
N SER A 85 14.42 -14.53 -4.67
CA SER A 85 14.96 -14.16 -3.36
C SER A 85 16.35 -13.49 -3.36
N GLU A 86 17.05 -13.53 -4.50
CA GLU A 86 18.40 -12.97 -4.67
C GLU A 86 18.42 -11.59 -5.34
N MET A 87 17.27 -11.09 -5.82
CA MET A 87 17.22 -9.78 -6.47
C MET A 87 17.30 -8.67 -5.41
N GLN A 88 18.39 -7.91 -5.43
CA GLN A 88 18.53 -6.69 -4.66
C GLN A 88 17.90 -5.53 -5.45
N ILE A 89 17.02 -4.78 -4.78
CA ILE A 89 16.40 -3.57 -5.31
C ILE A 89 17.04 -2.41 -4.57
N ASP A 90 17.95 -1.71 -5.24
CA ASP A 90 18.85 -0.70 -4.65
C ASP A 90 18.57 0.74 -5.10
N ARG A 91 17.67 0.93 -6.07
CA ARG A 91 17.32 2.25 -6.60
C ARG A 91 15.84 2.38 -6.97
N PRO A 92 15.32 3.62 -7.03
CA PRO A 92 13.95 3.86 -7.50
C PRO A 92 13.76 3.41 -8.96
N LEU A 93 12.53 3.07 -9.30
CA LEU A 93 12.10 2.65 -10.65
C LEU A 93 12.79 1.40 -11.18
N GLN A 94 13.49 0.64 -10.34
CA GLN A 94 14.13 -0.61 -10.75
C GLN A 94 13.14 -1.75 -10.88
N CYS A 95 12.21 -1.86 -9.95
CA CYS A 95 11.19 -2.89 -9.94
C CYS A 95 9.84 -2.34 -9.51
N ILE A 96 8.90 -2.33 -10.43
CA ILE A 96 7.53 -1.92 -10.21
C ILE A 96 6.65 -3.15 -10.15
N VAL A 97 5.83 -3.23 -9.14
CA VAL A 97 4.78 -4.25 -9.02
C VAL A 97 3.43 -3.64 -9.34
N SER A 98 2.59 -4.41 -10.02
CA SER A 98 1.23 -3.98 -10.34
C SER A 98 0.24 -5.09 -10.04
N ASP A 99 -0.89 -4.68 -9.48
CA ASP A 99 -2.02 -5.57 -9.24
C ASP A 99 -3.33 -4.77 -9.25
N MET A 100 -4.44 -5.47 -9.44
CA MET A 100 -5.78 -4.90 -9.40
C MET A 100 -6.52 -5.41 -8.17
N THR A 101 -7.08 -4.49 -7.42
CA THR A 101 -7.97 -4.80 -6.31
C THR A 101 -9.38 -4.27 -6.59
N ALA A 102 -10.40 -4.96 -6.08
CA ALA A 102 -11.78 -4.55 -6.27
C ALA A 102 -12.50 -4.36 -4.94
N PHE A 103 -13.44 -3.40 -4.93
CA PHE A 103 -14.27 -3.09 -3.78
C PHE A 103 -15.64 -2.52 -4.18
N TRP A 104 -16.51 -2.35 -3.21
CA TRP A 104 -17.86 -1.82 -3.40
C TRP A 104 -18.06 -0.58 -2.54
N VAL A 105 -18.64 0.47 -3.14
CA VAL A 105 -19.07 1.70 -2.44
C VAL A 105 -20.52 1.96 -2.82
N LYS A 106 -21.41 2.05 -1.85
CA LYS A 106 -22.87 2.26 -2.07
C LYS A 106 -23.48 1.32 -3.13
N GLY A 107 -23.05 0.07 -3.17
CA GLY A 107 -23.54 -0.90 -4.15
C GLY A 107 -22.96 -0.76 -5.55
N ILE A 108 -22.06 0.18 -5.80
CA ILE A 108 -21.31 0.32 -7.06
C ILE A 108 -19.98 -0.42 -6.91
N TYR A 109 -19.65 -1.23 -7.92
CA TYR A 109 -18.39 -1.97 -8.00
C TYR A 109 -17.29 -1.08 -8.57
N TYR A 110 -16.12 -1.14 -7.97
CA TYR A 110 -14.93 -0.44 -8.43
C TYR A 110 -13.74 -1.38 -8.55
N GLU A 111 -12.94 -1.18 -9.59
CA GLU A 111 -11.63 -1.79 -9.80
C GLU A 111 -10.55 -0.71 -9.68
N LEU A 112 -9.58 -0.92 -8.80
CA LEU A 112 -8.43 -0.05 -8.58
C LEU A 112 -7.16 -0.80 -9.00
N THR A 113 -6.50 -0.35 -10.04
CA THR A 113 -5.18 -0.83 -10.46
C THR A 113 -4.10 0.07 -9.89
N LEU A 114 -3.06 -0.52 -9.35
CA LEU A 114 -1.94 0.16 -8.70
C LEU A 114 -0.62 -0.22 -9.35
N TYR A 115 0.29 0.73 -9.42
CA TYR A 115 1.69 0.55 -9.82
C TYR A 115 2.59 1.09 -8.71
N MET A 116 3.30 0.19 -8.02
CA MET A 116 4.08 0.52 -6.84
C MET A 116 5.55 0.17 -7.04
N ASP A 117 6.43 1.07 -6.62
CA ASP A 117 7.86 0.84 -6.58
C ASP A 117 8.24 -0.02 -5.36
N LEU A 118 8.88 -1.15 -5.59
CA LEU A 118 9.32 -2.02 -4.50
C LEU A 118 10.51 -1.45 -3.72
N TRP A 119 11.23 -0.48 -4.27
CA TRP A 119 12.36 0.12 -3.58
C TRP A 119 11.93 0.92 -2.34
N ASN A 120 10.87 1.71 -2.47
CA ASN A 120 10.38 2.58 -1.39
C ASN A 120 8.88 2.42 -1.08
N ASN A 121 8.21 1.44 -1.68
CA ASN A 121 6.77 1.21 -1.57
C ASN A 121 5.89 2.40 -2.03
N GLU A 122 6.41 3.31 -2.86
CA GLU A 122 5.64 4.44 -3.37
C GLU A 122 4.66 3.98 -4.45
N ILE A 123 3.40 4.37 -4.32
CA ILE A 123 2.40 4.18 -5.37
C ILE A 123 2.65 5.26 -6.42
N LEU A 124 3.29 4.87 -7.51
CA LEU A 124 3.69 5.77 -8.59
C LEU A 124 2.51 6.16 -9.49
N SER A 125 1.60 5.22 -9.71
CA SER A 125 0.43 5.45 -10.55
C SER A 125 -0.72 4.55 -10.10
N HIS A 126 -1.93 5.03 -10.30
CA HIS A 126 -3.14 4.27 -10.07
C HIS A 126 -4.23 4.65 -11.09
N SER A 127 -5.22 3.80 -11.22
CA SER A 127 -6.40 4.08 -12.03
C SER A 127 -7.61 3.37 -11.45
N LEU A 128 -8.74 4.07 -11.40
CA LEU A 128 -10.00 3.58 -10.86
C LEU A 128 -11.04 3.48 -11.98
N SER A 129 -11.82 2.41 -11.99
CA SER A 129 -12.98 2.27 -12.88
C SER A 129 -14.17 1.68 -12.13
N SER A 130 -15.37 2.15 -12.42
CA SER A 130 -16.63 1.55 -11.96
C SER A 130 -17.15 0.45 -12.89
N LYS A 131 -16.44 0.18 -13.98
CA LYS A 131 -16.80 -0.85 -14.96
C LYS A 131 -16.03 -2.13 -14.68
N ARG A 132 -16.75 -3.21 -14.43
CA ARG A 132 -16.15 -4.53 -14.16
C ARG A 132 -15.40 -5.07 -15.38
N GLY A 133 -14.14 -5.51 -15.15
CA GLY A 133 -13.26 -6.03 -16.20
C GLY A 133 -12.78 -4.96 -17.17
N ASP A 134 -12.66 -3.73 -16.71
CA ASP A 134 -12.22 -2.60 -17.52
C ASP A 134 -10.72 -2.65 -17.78
N ARG A 135 -10.36 -3.06 -19.00
CA ARG A 135 -8.95 -3.09 -19.43
C ARG A 135 -8.28 -1.72 -19.39
N MET A 136 -9.05 -0.65 -19.55
CA MET A 136 -8.50 0.71 -19.53
C MET A 136 -7.94 1.09 -18.17
N THR A 137 -8.46 0.52 -17.07
CA THR A 137 -7.89 0.73 -15.72
C THR A 137 -6.41 0.34 -15.66
N TYR A 138 -6.03 -0.76 -16.29
CA TYR A 138 -4.64 -1.21 -16.34
C TYR A 138 -3.79 -0.34 -17.27
N ILE A 139 -4.35 0.05 -18.41
CA ILE A 139 -3.65 0.85 -19.44
C ILE A 139 -3.40 2.26 -18.92
N SER A 140 -4.42 2.94 -18.39
CA SER A 140 -4.28 4.30 -17.87
C SER A 140 -3.30 4.37 -16.69
N GLY A 141 -3.32 3.36 -15.81
CA GLY A 141 -2.31 3.24 -14.76
C GLY A 141 -0.90 3.04 -15.32
N LEU A 142 -0.73 2.22 -16.37
CA LEU A 142 0.55 2.04 -17.05
C LEU A 142 1.03 3.34 -17.70
N GLU A 143 0.17 4.06 -18.39
CA GLU A 143 0.49 5.36 -19.01
C GLU A 143 1.00 6.36 -17.98
N GLY A 144 0.31 6.46 -16.81
CA GLY A 144 0.76 7.29 -15.70
C GLY A 144 2.12 6.89 -15.13
N LEU A 145 2.41 5.58 -15.05
CA LEU A 145 3.72 5.09 -14.66
C LEU A 145 4.79 5.47 -15.69
N LEU A 146 4.52 5.23 -16.98
CA LEU A 146 5.48 5.52 -18.05
C LEU A 146 5.78 7.01 -18.16
N GLU A 147 4.81 7.89 -17.87
CA GLU A 147 5.02 9.33 -17.85
C GLU A 147 6.02 9.73 -16.74
N LYS A 148 5.87 9.18 -15.54
CA LYS A 148 6.85 9.38 -14.45
C LYS A 148 8.22 8.82 -14.81
N LYS A 149 8.28 7.68 -15.48
CA LYS A 149 9.52 7.03 -15.91
C LYS A 149 10.29 7.85 -16.96
N LYS A 150 9.63 8.69 -17.74
CA LYS A 150 10.31 9.59 -18.70
C LYS A 150 11.29 10.56 -18.06
N GLN A 151 11.13 10.85 -16.77
CA GLN A 151 12.07 11.69 -16.01
C GLN A 151 13.41 10.99 -15.74
N HIS A 152 13.46 9.65 -15.90
CA HIS A 152 14.64 8.81 -15.68
C HIS A 152 14.82 7.81 -16.84
N PRO A 153 15.05 8.27 -18.08
CA PRO A 153 15.07 7.41 -19.27
C PRO A 153 16.19 6.38 -19.25
N GLU A 154 17.27 6.64 -18.53
CA GLU A 154 18.47 5.80 -18.42
C GLU A 154 18.24 4.49 -17.66
N TYR A 155 17.19 4.39 -16.86
CA TYR A 155 16.96 3.23 -16.00
C TYR A 155 16.20 2.13 -16.74
N GLN A 156 16.72 0.92 -16.72
CA GLN A 156 15.95 -0.29 -17.03
C GLN A 156 14.97 -0.56 -15.89
N MET A 157 13.77 -1.00 -16.22
CA MET A 157 12.68 -1.23 -15.27
C MET A 157 12.13 -2.64 -15.42
N ILE A 158 11.93 -3.33 -14.32
CA ILE A 158 11.14 -4.57 -14.28
C ILE A 158 9.72 -4.21 -13.91
N LEU A 159 8.76 -4.67 -14.72
CA LEU A 159 7.34 -4.59 -14.40
C LEU A 159 6.82 -5.98 -14.05
N HIS A 160 6.57 -6.22 -12.78
CA HIS A 160 6.05 -7.47 -12.25
C HIS A 160 4.54 -7.40 -11.99
N SER A 161 3.84 -8.46 -12.34
CA SER A 161 2.41 -8.60 -12.09
C SER A 161 2.03 -10.05 -11.84
N ASP A 162 0.80 -10.32 -11.50
CA ASP A 162 0.22 -11.65 -11.57
C ASP A 162 0.04 -12.12 -13.04
N GLN A 163 -0.48 -13.34 -13.22
CA GLN A 163 -0.80 -13.90 -14.54
C GLN A 163 -2.22 -13.53 -14.99
N GLY A 164 -2.76 -12.41 -14.54
CA GLY A 164 -4.07 -11.91 -14.93
C GLY A 164 -4.22 -11.72 -16.44
N SER A 165 -5.41 -11.97 -16.98
CA SER A 165 -5.65 -11.99 -18.43
C SER A 165 -5.30 -10.66 -19.12
N VAL A 166 -5.41 -9.52 -18.43
CA VAL A 166 -5.05 -8.21 -18.98
C VAL A 166 -3.53 -8.07 -19.07
N TYR A 167 -2.80 -8.35 -17.99
CA TYR A 167 -1.34 -8.28 -17.97
C TYR A 167 -0.68 -9.27 -18.96
N ALA A 168 -1.32 -10.44 -19.15
CA ALA A 168 -0.87 -11.45 -20.12
C ALA A 168 -1.27 -11.12 -21.57
N SER A 169 -2.13 -10.13 -21.81
CA SER A 169 -2.64 -9.81 -23.15
C SER A 169 -1.56 -9.18 -24.05
N LYS A 170 -1.68 -9.45 -25.36
CA LYS A 170 -0.83 -8.83 -26.37
C LYS A 170 -0.96 -7.29 -26.34
N ALA A 171 -2.19 -6.77 -26.23
CA ALA A 171 -2.48 -5.34 -26.22
C ALA A 171 -1.76 -4.60 -25.09
N PHE A 172 -1.71 -5.17 -23.88
CA PHE A 172 -0.98 -4.59 -22.76
C PHE A 172 0.54 -4.61 -22.99
N ASN A 173 1.06 -5.74 -23.48
CA ASN A 173 2.50 -5.90 -23.64
C ASN A 173 3.07 -5.12 -24.84
N ASP A 174 2.27 -4.84 -25.87
CA ASP A 174 2.68 -4.01 -27.02
C ASP A 174 2.85 -2.52 -26.65
N LEU A 175 2.29 -2.07 -25.51
CA LEU A 175 2.46 -0.70 -25.00
C LEU A 175 3.80 -0.49 -24.26
N LEU A 176 4.49 -1.57 -23.92
CA LEU A 176 5.69 -1.48 -23.10
C LEU A 176 6.91 -1.08 -23.93
N PRO A 177 7.63 -0.01 -23.53
CA PRO A 177 8.89 0.37 -24.14
C PRO A 177 9.98 -0.70 -23.94
N MET A 178 11.03 -0.66 -24.79
CA MET A 178 12.14 -1.63 -24.75
C MET A 178 12.91 -1.65 -23.43
N TYR A 179 12.88 -0.58 -22.65
CA TYR A 179 13.50 -0.52 -21.34
C TYR A 179 12.68 -1.19 -20.22
N VAL A 180 11.50 -1.73 -20.55
CA VAL A 180 10.65 -2.44 -19.58
C VAL A 180 10.76 -3.95 -19.80
N THR A 181 11.28 -4.64 -18.81
CA THR A 181 11.33 -6.11 -18.78
C THR A 181 10.12 -6.63 -18.00
N ARG A 182 9.41 -7.60 -18.58
CA ARG A 182 8.24 -8.22 -17.93
C ARG A 182 8.66 -9.34 -16.98
N SER A 183 8.00 -9.36 -15.83
CA SER A 183 8.07 -10.43 -14.84
C SER A 183 6.67 -10.80 -14.36
N MET A 184 6.43 -12.07 -14.07
CA MET A 184 5.13 -12.54 -13.56
C MET A 184 5.31 -13.53 -12.42
N SER A 185 4.42 -13.47 -11.44
CA SER A 185 4.30 -14.49 -10.39
C SER A 185 4.01 -15.85 -10.99
N ARG A 186 4.51 -16.92 -10.39
CA ARG A 186 4.17 -18.29 -10.78
C ARG A 186 2.71 -18.59 -10.40
N ALA A 187 2.04 -19.37 -11.24
CA ALA A 187 0.66 -19.76 -10.96
C ALA A 187 0.54 -20.53 -9.63
N GLY A 188 -0.33 -20.06 -8.76
CA GLY A 188 -0.60 -20.70 -7.47
C GLY A 188 0.49 -20.53 -6.41
N THR A 189 1.42 -19.59 -6.60
CA THR A 189 2.47 -19.24 -5.64
C THR A 189 2.26 -17.82 -5.11
N PRO A 190 1.40 -17.62 -4.10
CA PRO A 190 1.12 -16.29 -3.53
C PRO A 190 2.38 -15.58 -3.03
N THR A 191 3.36 -16.34 -2.55
CA THR A 191 4.64 -15.80 -2.06
C THR A 191 5.43 -15.01 -3.11
N ASP A 192 5.19 -15.25 -4.39
CA ASP A 192 5.90 -14.55 -5.48
C ASP A 192 5.47 -13.08 -5.63
N ASN A 193 4.30 -12.69 -5.09
CA ASN A 193 3.80 -11.32 -5.06
C ASN A 193 3.29 -10.92 -3.68
N SER A 194 3.90 -11.44 -2.64
CA SER A 194 3.50 -11.24 -1.24
C SER A 194 3.46 -9.75 -0.84
N ALA A 195 4.33 -8.93 -1.42
CA ALA A 195 4.33 -7.48 -1.20
C ALA A 195 3.00 -6.85 -1.66
N MET A 196 2.53 -7.16 -2.88
CA MET A 196 1.28 -6.61 -3.41
C MET A 196 0.05 -7.20 -2.72
N GLU A 197 0.04 -8.50 -2.42
CA GLU A 197 -1.06 -9.11 -1.68
C GLU A 197 -1.24 -8.48 -0.30
N SER A 198 -0.13 -8.25 0.41
CA SER A 198 -0.12 -7.56 1.70
C SER A 198 -0.65 -6.13 1.57
N ILE A 199 -0.15 -5.39 0.58
CA ILE A 199 -0.53 -3.99 0.36
C ILE A 199 -1.98 -3.85 -0.07
N ASN A 200 -2.48 -4.68 -0.98
CA ASN A 200 -3.88 -4.67 -1.38
C ASN A 200 -4.83 -4.98 -0.22
N GLY A 201 -4.42 -5.85 0.70
CA GLY A 201 -5.14 -6.10 1.95
C GLY A 201 -5.19 -4.85 2.84
N TRP A 202 -4.06 -4.17 3.01
CA TRP A 202 -3.96 -2.94 3.77
C TRP A 202 -4.74 -1.79 3.14
N ILE A 203 -4.58 -1.56 1.83
CA ILE A 203 -5.30 -0.50 1.10
C ILE A 203 -6.81 -0.62 1.30
N LYS A 204 -7.38 -1.81 1.12
CA LYS A 204 -8.83 -2.00 1.34
C LYS A 204 -9.23 -1.75 2.79
N ALA A 205 -8.43 -2.19 3.75
CA ALA A 205 -8.73 -1.95 5.15
C ALA A 205 -8.68 -0.47 5.49
N GLU A 206 -7.64 0.24 5.04
CA GLU A 206 -7.43 1.66 5.31
C GLU A 206 -8.47 2.54 4.61
N LEU A 207 -8.80 2.27 3.32
CA LEU A 207 -9.83 3.02 2.59
C LEU A 207 -11.17 3.04 3.33
N PHE A 208 -11.61 1.89 3.88
CA PHE A 208 -12.91 1.80 4.51
C PHE A 208 -12.91 2.08 6.01
N MET A 209 -11.81 1.79 6.71
CA MET A 209 -11.79 1.88 8.17
C MET A 209 -11.16 3.18 8.66
N ASP A 210 -10.22 3.75 7.92
CA ASP A 210 -9.44 4.91 8.32
C ASP A 210 -9.85 6.16 7.51
N PHE A 211 -10.12 5.99 6.22
CA PHE A 211 -10.52 7.07 5.31
C PHE A 211 -12.04 7.17 5.10
N HIS A 212 -12.79 6.18 5.58
CA HIS A 212 -14.25 6.18 5.50
C HIS A 212 -14.77 6.49 4.10
N VAL A 213 -14.21 5.81 3.07
CA VAL A 213 -14.69 5.95 1.70
C VAL A 213 -16.16 5.52 1.64
N THR A 214 -17.03 6.49 1.57
CA THR A 214 -18.48 6.30 1.62
C THR A 214 -19.16 6.60 0.31
N GLY A 215 -18.46 7.26 -0.64
CA GLY A 215 -19.05 7.76 -1.88
C GLY A 215 -20.01 8.93 -1.66
N GLU A 216 -19.85 9.70 -0.60
CA GLU A 216 -20.50 11.02 -0.43
C GLU A 216 -19.85 12.06 -1.33
N ARG A 217 -18.56 11.90 -1.57
CA ARG A 217 -17.81 12.60 -2.61
C ARG A 217 -17.53 11.63 -3.78
N PRO A 218 -17.06 12.09 -4.94
CA PRO A 218 -16.59 11.21 -6.01
C PRO A 218 -15.54 10.23 -5.48
N VAL A 219 -15.76 8.92 -5.66
CA VAL A 219 -14.86 7.88 -5.13
C VAL A 219 -13.44 8.02 -5.68
N GLN A 220 -13.27 8.60 -6.88
CA GLN A 220 -11.96 8.93 -7.43
C GLN A 220 -11.19 9.90 -6.52
N GLU A 221 -11.84 10.98 -6.08
CA GLU A 221 -11.22 11.98 -5.19
C GLU A 221 -10.85 11.37 -3.83
N GLU A 222 -11.72 10.51 -3.27
CA GLU A 222 -11.45 9.83 -2.00
C GLU A 222 -10.24 8.87 -2.14
N VAL A 223 -10.12 8.19 -3.28
CA VAL A 223 -8.97 7.32 -3.58
C VAL A 223 -7.70 8.14 -3.81
N ASP A 224 -7.78 9.25 -4.54
CA ASP A 224 -6.63 10.13 -4.80
C ASP A 224 -6.06 10.72 -3.49
N GLU A 225 -6.95 11.12 -2.57
CA GLU A 225 -6.57 11.60 -1.23
C GLU A 225 -5.89 10.49 -0.42
N TYR A 226 -6.42 9.28 -0.48
CA TYR A 226 -5.80 8.13 0.17
C TYR A 226 -4.42 7.80 -0.40
N ILE A 227 -4.24 7.80 -1.73
CA ILE A 227 -2.94 7.54 -2.36
C ILE A 227 -1.91 8.61 -1.96
N ARG A 228 -2.33 9.88 -1.88
CA ARG A 228 -1.46 10.95 -1.37
C ARG A 228 -1.04 10.69 0.07
N PHE A 229 -1.99 10.35 0.95
CA PHE A 229 -1.69 9.97 2.34
C PHE A 229 -0.74 8.78 2.40
N PHE A 230 -0.97 7.74 1.59
CA PHE A 230 -0.13 6.55 1.55
C PHE A 230 1.33 6.90 1.24
N ASN A 231 1.56 7.77 0.26
CA ASN A 231 2.90 8.16 -0.16
C ASN A 231 3.58 9.17 0.78
N GLU A 232 2.82 10.11 1.35
CA GLU A 232 3.40 11.27 2.04
C GLU A 232 3.27 11.22 3.56
N GLU A 233 2.29 10.50 4.10
CA GLU A 233 1.96 10.55 5.53
C GLU A 233 1.95 9.20 6.22
N ARG A 234 1.83 8.10 5.46
CA ARG A 234 1.74 6.75 5.99
C ARG A 234 3.12 6.17 6.27
N PRO A 235 3.50 5.90 7.55
CA PRO A 235 4.77 5.26 7.88
C PRO A 235 4.75 3.77 7.49
N ALA A 236 5.83 3.28 6.88
CA ALA A 236 5.98 1.87 6.54
C ALA A 236 7.06 1.20 7.39
N TYR A 237 6.75 0.03 7.97
CA TYR A 237 7.70 -0.73 8.79
C TYR A 237 8.97 -1.10 8.01
N SER A 238 8.81 -1.56 6.77
CA SER A 238 9.92 -1.92 5.87
C SER A 238 10.84 -0.75 5.53
N LEU A 239 10.38 0.49 5.68
CA LEU A 239 11.13 1.72 5.46
C LEU A 239 11.63 2.36 6.77
N SER A 240 11.80 1.56 7.83
CA SER A 240 12.17 2.07 9.16
C SER A 240 11.20 3.15 9.67
N TYR A 241 9.93 2.98 9.38
CA TYR A 241 8.83 3.92 9.70
C TYR A 241 8.92 5.29 9.03
N LEU A 242 9.70 5.43 7.97
CA LEU A 242 9.59 6.56 7.06
C LEU A 242 8.38 6.37 6.14
N THR A 243 7.87 7.48 5.61
CA THR A 243 6.92 7.42 4.50
C THR A 243 7.66 7.10 3.19
N PRO A 244 6.98 6.58 2.16
CA PRO A 244 7.58 6.40 0.84
C PRO A 244 8.33 7.64 0.33
N LYS A 245 7.72 8.82 0.46
CA LYS A 245 8.31 10.10 0.07
C LYS A 245 9.57 10.43 0.89
N GLN A 246 9.49 10.32 2.22
CA GLN A 246 10.64 10.58 3.10
C GLN A 246 11.80 9.62 2.82
N TYR A 247 11.50 8.36 2.52
CA TYR A 247 12.52 7.39 2.16
C TYR A 247 13.22 7.77 0.86
N ARG A 248 12.45 8.16 -0.17
CA ARG A 248 13.00 8.64 -1.44
C ARG A 248 13.87 9.87 -1.24
N GLU A 249 13.37 10.90 -0.54
CA GLU A 249 14.12 12.14 -0.28
C GLU A 249 15.43 11.90 0.48
N LYS A 250 15.48 10.88 1.31
CA LYS A 250 16.66 10.55 2.11
C LYS A 250 17.69 9.69 1.38
N TYR A 251 17.25 8.79 0.50
CA TYR A 251 18.10 7.72 -0.05
C TYR A 251 18.18 7.68 -1.58
N ALA A 252 17.32 8.38 -2.32
CA ALA A 252 17.52 8.56 -3.75
C ALA A 252 18.55 9.68 -3.96
N ALA A 253 19.82 9.28 -4.08
CA ALA A 253 20.90 10.18 -4.45
C ALA A 253 20.93 10.39 -5.97
#